data_155454f218396214123a7420f724a83f
#
_entry.id   155454f218396214123a7420f724a83f
#
_cell.length_a   1.000
_cell.length_b   1.000
_cell.length_c   1.000
_cell.angle_alpha   90.00
_cell.angle_beta   90.00
_cell.angle_gamma   90.00
#
_symmetry.space_group_name_H-M   'P 1'
#
loop_
_entity.id
_entity.type
_entity.pdbx_description
1 polymer ?
#
loop_
_entity_poly.entity_id
_entity_poly.type
_entity_poly.pdbx_seq_one_letter_code
_entity_poly.pdbx_strand_id
1 'polypeptide(L)'
;MRKPMFMLFLFVLALAFAACKKEAVRLAYPETKKVDQVDDYFGTKVADPYRWLEDDNAEDTKAWVEAQNAVTFGYLETIPFRPKIKDRLTEIYNYPRYSSPFRAGEYYLFTKNDGLQNQSVYYIQKGLDGTPEVFIDPNELSPDGTVRIGISGISVDDKFVAINRSEAGSDWSEIRVMEIATKTELSDRVRWVKFSGAAWHGDGFYYSGYDEPAAGEELQAKNEYQKVFYHKLGDPQDKDKLVWEDKEHPLRYVNAGTTEDEKWLFLVLSEGTSGSEVWIRDLARANAPFTLLVKGFDYDSYPIEVVDGKVLVHT
;
A
#
# COMPACT_ATOMS: atom_id res chain seq x y z
N MET A 1 -75.39 -15.91 -3.23
CA MET A 1 -74.86 -15.16 -2.04
C MET A 1 -73.40 -15.53 -1.75
N ARG A 2 -72.43 -15.22 -2.68
CA ARG A 2 -70.97 -15.52 -2.44
C ARG A 2 -70.06 -14.31 -2.69
N LYS A 3 -70.60 -13.08 -2.94
CA LYS A 3 -69.80 -11.87 -3.20
C LYS A 3 -69.18 -11.14 -2.02
N PRO A 4 -69.74 -11.10 -0.80
CA PRO A 4 -69.13 -10.31 0.30
C PRO A 4 -67.88 -10.94 0.92
N MET A 5 -67.72 -12.22 0.87
CA MET A 5 -66.57 -12.92 1.48
C MET A 5 -65.30 -12.74 0.65
N PHE A 6 -65.40 -12.58 -0.68
CA PHE A 6 -64.25 -12.34 -1.56
C PHE A 6 -63.71 -10.90 -1.42
N MET A 7 -64.59 -9.92 -1.20
CA MET A 7 -64.23 -8.52 -0.94
C MET A 7 -63.52 -8.34 0.41
N LEU A 8 -63.97 -9.11 1.42
CA LEU A 8 -63.34 -9.07 2.76
C LEU A 8 -61.90 -9.68 2.70
N PHE A 9 -61.69 -10.71 1.91
CA PHE A 9 -60.37 -11.33 1.72
C PHE A 9 -59.39 -10.42 0.98
N LEU A 10 -59.87 -9.71 -0.05
CA LEU A 10 -59.07 -8.70 -0.75
C LEU A 10 -58.71 -7.50 0.14
N PHE A 11 -59.60 -7.07 1.03
CA PHE A 11 -59.33 -5.98 1.96
C PHE A 11 -58.32 -6.33 3.04
N VAL A 12 -58.36 -7.58 3.57
CA VAL A 12 -57.38 -8.10 4.51
C VAL A 12 -56.03 -8.31 3.86
N LEU A 13 -55.97 -8.74 2.59
CA LEU A 13 -54.72 -8.87 1.82
C LEU A 13 -54.10 -7.52 1.55
N ALA A 14 -54.90 -6.49 1.21
CA ALA A 14 -54.42 -5.10 1.00
C ALA A 14 -53.90 -4.46 2.29
N LEU A 15 -54.51 -4.75 3.43
CA LEU A 15 -54.04 -4.30 4.75
C LEU A 15 -52.73 -5.00 5.15
N ALA A 16 -52.54 -6.29 4.79
CA ALA A 16 -51.31 -7.02 5.03
C ALA A 16 -50.13 -6.47 4.20
N PHE A 17 -50.37 -6.01 2.97
CA PHE A 17 -49.34 -5.35 2.15
C PHE A 17 -49.02 -3.91 2.60
N ALA A 18 -49.95 -3.21 3.23
CA ALA A 18 -49.71 -1.86 3.77
C ALA A 18 -48.88 -1.90 5.07
N ALA A 19 -48.95 -3.02 5.85
CA ALA A 19 -48.24 -3.16 7.12
C ALA A 19 -46.74 -3.49 6.96
N CYS A 20 -46.23 -3.78 5.74
CA CYS A 20 -44.85 -4.16 5.49
C CYS A 20 -43.95 -3.04 4.97
N LYS A 21 -44.40 -1.77 4.90
CA LYS A 21 -43.48 -0.67 4.64
C LYS A 21 -42.75 -0.30 5.92
N LYS A 22 -41.62 -0.98 6.19
CA LYS A 22 -40.63 -0.40 7.09
C LYS A 22 -40.21 0.93 6.51
N GLU A 23 -40.56 2.02 7.20
CA GLU A 23 -40.01 3.32 6.85
C GLU A 23 -38.47 3.21 6.88
N ALA A 24 -37.85 3.63 5.80
CA ALA A 24 -36.40 3.70 5.77
C ALA A 24 -35.95 4.73 6.82
N VAL A 25 -35.10 4.29 7.73
CA VAL A 25 -34.51 5.19 8.74
C VAL A 25 -33.74 6.27 7.98
N ARG A 26 -34.23 7.52 8.07
CA ARG A 26 -33.50 8.66 7.55
C ARG A 26 -32.55 9.15 8.62
N LEU A 27 -31.25 9.03 8.36
CA LEU A 27 -30.22 9.56 9.24
C LEU A 27 -30.14 11.08 9.05
N ALA A 28 -30.13 11.81 10.16
CA ALA A 28 -29.91 13.26 10.17
C ALA A 28 -28.42 13.52 10.38
N TYR A 29 -27.69 13.70 9.29
CA TYR A 29 -26.28 14.08 9.36
C TYR A 29 -26.15 15.56 9.75
N PRO A 30 -25.08 15.93 10.49
CA PRO A 30 -24.75 17.33 10.74
C PRO A 30 -24.61 18.12 9.44
N GLU A 31 -25.04 19.36 9.45
CA GLU A 31 -24.85 20.24 8.30
C GLU A 31 -23.36 20.50 8.07
N THR A 32 -22.91 20.30 6.83
CA THR A 32 -21.52 20.55 6.45
C THR A 32 -21.35 22.01 6.04
N LYS A 33 -20.42 22.70 6.70
CA LYS A 33 -20.02 24.08 6.39
C LYS A 33 -19.64 24.21 4.92
N LYS A 34 -20.12 25.27 4.28
CA LYS A 34 -19.74 25.63 2.91
C LYS A 34 -18.91 26.89 2.90
N VAL A 35 -17.90 26.92 2.03
CA VAL A 35 -17.03 28.09 1.79
C VAL A 35 -17.16 28.55 0.34
N ASP A 36 -16.80 29.81 0.07
CA ASP A 36 -16.87 30.39 -1.28
C ASP A 36 -15.53 30.15 -2.04
N GLN A 37 -15.14 28.88 -2.15
CA GLN A 37 -13.99 28.47 -2.93
C GLN A 37 -14.39 28.22 -4.38
N VAL A 38 -13.62 28.77 -5.32
CA VAL A 38 -13.83 28.57 -6.76
C VAL A 38 -12.49 28.34 -7.43
N ASP A 39 -12.34 27.23 -8.11
CA ASP A 39 -11.17 26.90 -8.91
C ASP A 39 -11.35 27.27 -10.38
N ASP A 40 -10.25 27.55 -11.06
CA ASP A 40 -10.24 27.83 -12.49
C ASP A 40 -9.55 26.67 -13.25
N TYR A 41 -10.37 25.89 -13.95
CA TYR A 41 -9.87 24.83 -14.81
C TYR A 41 -9.86 25.30 -16.28
N PHE A 42 -8.73 25.84 -16.71
CA PHE A 42 -8.51 26.33 -18.09
C PHE A 42 -9.56 27.35 -18.54
N GLY A 43 -9.92 28.27 -17.67
CA GLY A 43 -10.93 29.31 -17.92
C GLY A 43 -12.36 28.93 -17.50
N THR A 44 -12.58 27.71 -17.01
CA THR A 44 -13.86 27.26 -16.46
C THR A 44 -13.86 27.36 -14.94
N LYS A 45 -14.76 28.18 -14.40
CA LYS A 45 -14.92 28.34 -12.95
C LYS A 45 -15.73 27.18 -12.37
N VAL A 46 -15.15 26.46 -11.42
CA VAL A 46 -15.79 25.35 -10.70
C VAL A 46 -15.80 25.66 -9.21
N ALA A 47 -17.00 25.69 -8.63
CA ALA A 47 -17.15 25.91 -7.19
C ALA A 47 -16.85 24.65 -6.42
N ASP A 48 -16.01 24.78 -5.37
CA ASP A 48 -15.71 23.71 -4.43
C ASP A 48 -15.98 24.17 -2.98
N PRO A 49 -17.23 24.14 -2.54
CA PRO A 49 -17.59 24.63 -1.22
C PRO A 49 -17.06 23.78 -0.06
N TYR A 50 -16.47 22.65 -0.34
CA TYR A 50 -15.94 21.71 0.64
C TYR A 50 -14.42 21.56 0.62
N ARG A 51 -13.70 22.42 -0.09
CA ARG A 51 -12.24 22.46 -0.17
C ARG A 51 -11.55 22.39 1.21
N TRP A 52 -12.14 22.97 2.22
CA TRP A 52 -11.61 22.97 3.58
C TRP A 52 -11.48 21.57 4.20
N LEU A 53 -12.18 20.55 3.66
CA LEU A 53 -12.06 19.16 4.10
C LEU A 53 -10.79 18.48 3.58
N GLU A 54 -10.06 19.09 2.62
CA GLU A 54 -8.79 18.54 2.12
C GLU A 54 -7.64 18.71 3.13
N ASP A 55 -7.76 19.63 4.09
CA ASP A 55 -6.82 19.72 5.21
C ASP A 55 -7.27 18.77 6.33
N ASP A 56 -6.73 17.55 6.31
CA ASP A 56 -7.00 16.49 7.28
C ASP A 56 -6.43 16.78 8.68
N ASN A 57 -5.48 17.71 8.79
CA ASN A 57 -4.89 18.17 10.05
C ASN A 57 -5.67 19.30 10.71
N ALA A 58 -6.56 19.97 9.97
CA ALA A 58 -7.36 21.06 10.50
C ALA A 58 -8.35 20.58 11.59
N GLU A 59 -8.49 21.37 12.67
CA GLU A 59 -9.42 21.06 13.76
C GLU A 59 -10.88 21.03 13.29
N ASP A 60 -11.27 21.89 12.34
CA ASP A 60 -12.60 21.90 11.74
C ASP A 60 -12.90 20.57 11.01
N THR A 61 -11.93 20.02 10.28
CA THR A 61 -12.05 18.74 9.58
C THR A 61 -12.17 17.57 10.56
N LYS A 62 -11.33 17.54 11.59
CA LYS A 62 -11.41 16.53 12.66
C LYS A 62 -12.77 16.56 13.36
N ALA A 63 -13.24 17.74 13.76
CA ALA A 63 -14.53 17.89 14.40
C ALA A 63 -15.70 17.45 13.48
N TRP A 64 -15.60 17.72 12.16
CA TRP A 64 -16.58 17.25 11.18
C TRP A 64 -16.59 15.73 11.08
N VAL A 65 -15.42 15.09 11.00
CA VAL A 65 -15.29 13.62 10.97
C VAL A 65 -15.90 12.99 12.23
N GLU A 66 -15.61 13.52 13.41
CA GLU A 66 -16.18 13.04 14.67
C GLU A 66 -17.70 13.12 14.68
N ALA A 67 -18.26 14.25 14.24
CA ALA A 67 -19.71 14.46 14.18
C ALA A 67 -20.40 13.50 13.18
N GLN A 68 -19.80 13.26 12.01
CA GLN A 68 -20.31 12.30 11.02
C GLN A 68 -20.23 10.86 11.56
N ASN A 69 -19.12 10.50 12.20
CA ASN A 69 -18.91 9.19 12.82
C ASN A 69 -19.92 8.92 13.94
N ALA A 70 -20.27 9.91 14.75
CA ALA A 70 -21.27 9.76 15.80
C ALA A 70 -22.64 9.32 15.25
N VAL A 71 -23.08 9.89 14.11
CA VAL A 71 -24.32 9.48 13.43
C VAL A 71 -24.19 8.07 12.87
N THR A 72 -23.08 7.76 12.18
CA THR A 72 -22.85 6.48 11.55
C THR A 72 -22.81 5.35 12.57
N PHE A 73 -21.98 5.49 13.60
CA PHE A 73 -21.83 4.45 14.63
C PHE A 73 -23.10 4.32 15.48
N GLY A 74 -23.79 5.45 15.81
CA GLY A 74 -25.08 5.40 16.47
C GLY A 74 -26.10 4.56 15.70
N TYR A 75 -26.17 4.70 14.38
CA TYR A 75 -27.02 3.86 13.54
C TYR A 75 -26.57 2.39 13.53
N LEU A 76 -25.27 2.14 13.32
CA LEU A 76 -24.72 0.77 13.27
C LEU A 76 -24.99 0.00 14.57
N GLU A 77 -25.02 0.66 15.72
CA GLU A 77 -25.35 0.06 17.01
C GLU A 77 -26.81 -0.36 17.12
N THR A 78 -27.72 0.26 16.36
CA THR A 78 -29.13 -0.13 16.35
C THR A 78 -29.42 -1.41 15.57
N ILE A 79 -28.44 -1.95 14.80
CA ILE A 79 -28.62 -3.14 13.98
C ILE A 79 -28.58 -4.39 14.84
N PRO A 80 -29.73 -5.09 15.06
CA PRO A 80 -29.83 -6.13 16.08
C PRO A 80 -29.03 -7.41 15.77
N PHE A 81 -28.65 -7.64 14.53
CA PHE A 81 -27.87 -8.81 14.11
C PHE A 81 -26.37 -8.55 13.97
N ARG A 82 -25.93 -7.28 14.12
CA ARG A 82 -24.50 -6.89 14.03
C ARG A 82 -23.60 -7.67 15.02
N PRO A 83 -23.97 -7.84 16.31
CA PRO A 83 -23.18 -8.65 17.23
C PRO A 83 -23.02 -10.10 16.77
N LYS A 84 -24.09 -10.73 16.27
CA LYS A 84 -24.03 -12.12 15.78
C LYS A 84 -23.11 -12.27 14.58
N ILE A 85 -23.07 -11.28 13.68
CA ILE A 85 -22.12 -11.27 12.54
C ILE A 85 -20.71 -11.14 13.06
N LYS A 86 -20.44 -10.19 13.98
CA LYS A 86 -19.14 -10.00 14.60
C LYS A 86 -18.64 -11.28 15.28
N ASP A 87 -19.49 -11.91 16.09
CA ASP A 87 -19.14 -13.15 16.80
C ASP A 87 -18.80 -14.26 15.82
N ARG A 88 -19.60 -14.41 14.74
CA ARG A 88 -19.36 -15.43 13.71
C ARG A 88 -18.08 -15.15 12.90
N LEU A 89 -17.81 -13.92 12.55
CA LEU A 89 -16.56 -13.52 11.89
C LEU A 89 -15.36 -13.79 12.81
N THR A 90 -15.45 -13.43 14.08
CA THR A 90 -14.42 -13.71 15.08
C THR A 90 -14.11 -15.21 15.16
N GLU A 91 -15.15 -16.07 15.24
CA GLU A 91 -14.99 -17.51 15.23
C GLU A 91 -14.33 -18.04 13.96
N ILE A 92 -14.79 -17.58 12.77
CA ILE A 92 -14.28 -18.03 11.48
C ILE A 92 -12.82 -17.61 11.28
N TYR A 93 -12.43 -16.40 11.69
CA TYR A 93 -11.09 -15.87 11.48
C TYR A 93 -10.09 -16.26 12.57
N ASN A 94 -10.57 -16.86 13.68
CA ASN A 94 -9.71 -17.27 14.80
C ASN A 94 -9.05 -18.62 14.53
N TYR A 95 -8.12 -18.67 13.56
CA TYR A 95 -7.26 -19.81 13.28
C TYR A 95 -5.87 -19.35 12.85
N PRO A 96 -4.82 -20.14 13.13
CA PRO A 96 -3.46 -19.79 12.73
C PRO A 96 -3.31 -19.73 11.21
N ARG A 97 -2.73 -18.65 10.69
CA ARG A 97 -2.45 -18.44 9.27
C ARG A 97 -0.96 -18.24 9.08
N TYR A 98 -0.40 -18.87 8.06
CA TYR A 98 1.00 -18.78 7.70
C TYR A 98 1.14 -18.30 6.26
N SER A 99 2.17 -17.49 5.96
CA SER A 99 2.60 -17.27 4.59
C SER A 99 3.44 -18.44 4.09
N SER A 100 3.63 -18.51 2.76
CA SER A 100 4.71 -19.32 2.21
C SER A 100 6.05 -18.80 2.74
N PRO A 101 6.97 -19.68 3.17
CA PRO A 101 8.31 -19.27 3.56
C PRO A 101 9.13 -18.91 2.31
N PHE A 102 10.02 -17.94 2.45
CA PHE A 102 11.05 -17.64 1.47
C PHE A 102 12.44 -17.76 2.12
N ARG A 103 13.41 -18.11 1.30
CA ARG A 103 14.76 -18.42 1.77
C ARG A 103 15.64 -17.17 1.72
N ALA A 104 16.45 -17.00 2.76
CA ALA A 104 17.55 -16.04 2.86
C ALA A 104 18.79 -16.79 3.42
N GLY A 105 19.65 -17.27 2.53
CA GLY A 105 20.81 -18.08 2.89
C GLY A 105 20.46 -19.37 3.64
N GLU A 106 20.87 -19.46 4.87
CA GLU A 106 20.57 -20.59 5.76
C GLU A 106 19.24 -20.41 6.52
N TYR A 107 18.56 -19.26 6.36
CA TYR A 107 17.33 -18.94 7.05
C TYR A 107 16.11 -19.05 6.14
N TYR A 108 14.95 -19.28 6.76
CA TYR A 108 13.63 -19.16 6.15
C TYR A 108 12.83 -18.10 6.90
N LEU A 109 12.29 -17.13 6.18
CA LEU A 109 11.42 -16.10 6.71
C LEU A 109 9.98 -16.37 6.28
N PHE A 110 9.04 -16.20 7.19
CA PHE A 110 7.62 -16.33 6.93
C PHE A 110 6.82 -15.49 7.92
N THR A 111 5.54 -15.27 7.63
CA THR A 111 4.65 -14.63 8.57
C THR A 111 3.69 -15.62 9.19
N LYS A 112 3.31 -15.36 10.44
CA LYS A 112 2.29 -16.10 11.16
C LYS A 112 1.35 -15.12 11.85
N ASN A 113 0.05 -15.41 11.79
CA ASN A 113 -0.97 -14.75 12.58
C ASN A 113 -1.69 -15.84 13.39
N ASP A 114 -1.78 -15.69 14.70
CA ASP A 114 -2.42 -16.70 15.57
C ASP A 114 -3.95 -16.69 15.48
N GLY A 115 -4.53 -15.82 14.67
CA GLY A 115 -5.95 -15.73 14.40
C GLY A 115 -6.47 -14.30 14.45
N LEU A 116 -6.44 -13.66 15.60
CA LEU A 116 -7.04 -12.34 15.83
C LEU A 116 -6.04 -11.20 16.05
N GLN A 117 -4.74 -11.43 15.83
CA GLN A 117 -3.75 -10.36 15.83
C GLN A 117 -4.04 -9.37 14.71
N ASN A 118 -3.85 -8.07 14.96
CA ASN A 118 -4.05 -7.03 13.95
C ASN A 118 -3.18 -7.25 12.72
N GLN A 119 -1.90 -7.59 12.94
CA GLN A 119 -0.94 -7.86 11.88
C GLN A 119 -0.26 -9.22 12.11
N SER A 120 0.17 -9.84 11.01
CA SER A 120 0.98 -11.06 11.08
C SER A 120 2.39 -10.74 11.55
N VAL A 121 2.92 -11.57 12.41
CA VAL A 121 4.28 -11.47 12.94
C VAL A 121 5.25 -12.14 11.97
N TYR A 122 6.39 -11.53 11.71
CA TYR A 122 7.46 -12.11 10.91
C TYR A 122 8.31 -13.03 11.78
N TYR A 123 8.52 -14.24 11.30
CA TYR A 123 9.36 -15.26 11.93
C TYR A 123 10.58 -15.56 11.05
N ILE A 124 11.65 -15.95 11.70
CA ILE A 124 12.87 -16.46 11.08
C ILE A 124 13.20 -17.84 11.66
N GLN A 125 13.64 -18.74 10.79
CA GLN A 125 13.99 -20.10 11.16
C GLN A 125 15.27 -20.54 10.46
N LYS A 126 16.24 -21.07 11.19
CA LYS A 126 17.46 -21.60 10.60
C LYS A 126 17.25 -23.02 10.07
N GLY A 127 17.38 -23.20 8.76
CA GLY A 127 17.08 -24.48 8.11
C GLY A 127 15.60 -24.87 8.19
N LEU A 128 15.24 -26.02 7.61
CA LEU A 128 13.85 -26.49 7.60
C LEU A 128 13.37 -27.02 8.95
N ASP A 129 14.27 -27.58 9.73
CA ASP A 129 13.97 -28.23 11.02
C ASP A 129 14.29 -27.35 12.23
N GLY A 130 14.69 -26.10 12.03
CA GLY A 130 15.01 -25.17 13.09
C GLY A 130 13.77 -24.71 13.85
N THR A 131 13.96 -24.15 15.04
CA THR A 131 12.88 -23.54 15.82
C THR A 131 12.60 -22.15 15.29
N PRO A 132 11.35 -21.82 14.91
CA PRO A 132 11.00 -20.46 14.53
C PRO A 132 11.15 -19.47 15.70
N GLU A 133 11.74 -18.33 15.41
CA GLU A 133 11.86 -17.20 16.32
C GLU A 133 11.21 -15.97 15.72
N VAL A 134 10.74 -15.06 16.59
CA VAL A 134 10.24 -13.76 16.13
C VAL A 134 11.38 -12.98 15.50
N PHE A 135 11.14 -12.49 14.28
CA PHE A 135 12.04 -11.61 13.56
C PHE A 135 11.61 -10.15 13.70
N ILE A 136 10.35 -9.85 13.38
CA ILE A 136 9.75 -8.53 13.58
C ILE A 136 8.28 -8.75 13.99
N ASP A 137 7.84 -8.11 15.06
CA ASP A 137 6.43 -8.03 15.43
C ASP A 137 5.88 -6.64 15.14
N PRO A 138 5.09 -6.46 14.05
CA PRO A 138 4.48 -5.17 13.76
C PRO A 138 3.49 -4.69 14.83
N ASN A 139 2.93 -5.61 15.62
CA ASN A 139 1.97 -5.27 16.67
C ASN A 139 2.65 -4.58 17.88
N GLU A 140 3.97 -4.71 18.03
CA GLU A 140 4.76 -4.03 19.07
C GLU A 140 5.24 -2.64 18.61
N LEU A 141 5.18 -2.32 17.31
CA LEU A 141 5.71 -1.07 16.77
C LEU A 141 4.78 0.12 16.98
N SER A 142 3.48 -0.11 17.13
CA SER A 142 2.51 0.93 17.46
C SER A 142 1.36 0.36 18.29
N PRO A 143 0.96 1.07 19.38
CA PRO A 143 -0.13 0.59 20.26
C PRO A 143 -1.50 0.49 19.56
N ASP A 144 -1.71 1.32 18.54
CA ASP A 144 -2.95 1.39 17.75
C ASP A 144 -2.95 0.49 16.50
N GLY A 145 -1.81 -0.19 16.22
CA GLY A 145 -1.67 -1.10 15.07
C GLY A 145 -1.60 -0.39 13.71
N THR A 146 -1.30 0.91 13.68
CA THR A 146 -1.27 1.70 12.44
C THR A 146 0.05 1.60 11.67
N VAL A 147 1.11 1.10 12.29
CA VAL A 147 2.40 0.85 11.61
C VAL A 147 2.34 -0.46 10.83
N ARG A 148 2.59 -0.38 9.54
CA ARG A 148 2.70 -1.53 8.64
C ARG A 148 4.14 -1.80 8.26
N ILE A 149 4.51 -3.09 8.22
CA ILE A 149 5.82 -3.57 7.76
C ILE A 149 5.62 -4.47 6.53
N GLY A 150 6.53 -4.33 5.57
CA GLY A 150 6.67 -5.24 4.43
C GLY A 150 8.14 -5.50 4.13
N ILE A 151 8.54 -6.75 3.90
CA ILE A 151 9.87 -7.06 3.37
C ILE A 151 9.89 -6.66 1.90
N SER A 152 10.86 -5.84 1.51
CA SER A 152 10.96 -5.25 0.17
C SER A 152 12.17 -5.70 -0.63
N GLY A 153 13.04 -6.50 -0.05
CA GLY A 153 14.19 -7.11 -0.73
C GLY A 153 15.18 -7.75 0.25
N ILE A 154 15.93 -8.73 -0.23
CA ILE A 154 17.02 -9.38 0.49
C ILE A 154 18.30 -9.16 -0.30
N SER A 155 19.41 -8.85 0.38
CA SER A 155 20.71 -8.70 -0.27
C SER A 155 21.15 -10.02 -0.91
N VAL A 156 21.88 -9.96 -2.02
CA VAL A 156 22.28 -11.14 -2.78
C VAL A 156 23.20 -12.08 -1.95
N ASP A 157 23.92 -11.53 -1.00
CA ASP A 157 24.72 -12.31 -0.05
C ASP A 157 23.93 -12.83 1.16
N ASP A 158 22.61 -12.68 1.16
CA ASP A 158 21.67 -13.12 2.20
C ASP A 158 21.93 -12.56 3.61
N LYS A 159 22.67 -11.44 3.72
CA LYS A 159 22.99 -10.85 5.02
C LYS A 159 21.98 -9.83 5.51
N PHE A 160 21.39 -9.09 4.59
CA PHE A 160 20.52 -7.97 4.91
C PHE A 160 19.14 -8.13 4.31
N VAL A 161 18.15 -7.61 5.00
CA VAL A 161 16.78 -7.46 4.51
C VAL A 161 16.39 -6.00 4.53
N ALA A 162 15.83 -5.51 3.43
CA ALA A 162 15.19 -4.21 3.35
C ALA A 162 13.71 -4.33 3.74
N ILE A 163 13.24 -3.38 4.53
CA ILE A 163 11.91 -3.36 5.13
C ILE A 163 11.26 -2.03 4.80
N ASN A 164 10.10 -2.06 4.16
CA ASN A 164 9.24 -0.90 4.02
C ASN A 164 8.38 -0.74 5.27
N ARG A 165 8.47 0.41 5.91
CA ARG A 165 7.62 0.81 7.02
C ARG A 165 6.72 1.96 6.58
N SER A 166 5.41 1.82 6.75
CA SER A 166 4.43 2.89 6.54
C SER A 166 3.56 3.07 7.78
N GLU A 167 3.01 4.27 7.94
CA GLU A 167 2.25 4.66 9.14
C GLU A 167 0.88 5.21 8.75
N ALA A 168 -0.10 4.98 9.61
CA ALA A 168 -1.46 5.53 9.54
C ALA A 168 -2.17 5.34 8.18
N GLY A 169 -1.86 4.25 7.45
CA GLY A 169 -2.45 3.97 6.13
C GLY A 169 -1.90 4.83 4.99
N SER A 170 -0.85 5.63 5.24
CA SER A 170 -0.18 6.40 4.19
C SER A 170 0.49 5.49 3.16
N ASP A 171 0.49 5.92 1.89
CA ASP A 171 1.28 5.31 0.82
C ASP A 171 2.77 5.66 0.93
N TRP A 172 3.12 6.67 1.72
CA TRP A 172 4.50 6.95 2.04
C TRP A 172 5.09 5.85 2.89
N SER A 173 6.26 5.39 2.51
CA SER A 173 7.04 4.42 3.27
C SER A 173 8.48 4.89 3.46
N GLU A 174 9.11 4.34 4.49
CA GLU A 174 10.52 4.47 4.78
C GLU A 174 11.16 3.10 4.60
N ILE A 175 12.24 2.99 3.82
CA ILE A 175 13.02 1.78 3.75
C ILE A 175 14.03 1.79 4.89
N ARG A 176 14.03 0.70 5.65
CA ARG A 176 14.99 0.38 6.71
C ARG A 176 15.71 -0.90 6.36
N VAL A 177 16.89 -1.09 6.94
CA VAL A 177 17.69 -2.30 6.69
C VAL A 177 17.95 -3.01 8.00
N MET A 178 17.82 -4.34 8.00
CA MET A 178 18.18 -5.19 9.13
C MET A 178 19.18 -6.25 8.70
N GLU A 179 20.14 -6.53 9.58
CA GLU A 179 21.00 -7.70 9.46
C GLU A 179 20.22 -8.95 9.89
N ILE A 180 20.15 -9.94 9.01
CA ILE A 180 19.31 -11.13 9.19
C ILE A 180 19.76 -11.99 10.38
N ALA A 181 21.06 -12.26 10.45
CA ALA A 181 21.62 -13.18 11.44
C ALA A 181 21.52 -12.65 12.89
N THR A 182 21.70 -11.35 13.07
CA THR A 182 21.68 -10.71 14.40
C THR A 182 20.35 -10.08 14.73
N LYS A 183 19.43 -9.95 13.74
CA LYS A 183 18.16 -9.23 13.86
C LYS A 183 18.35 -7.75 14.24
N THR A 184 19.49 -7.18 13.90
CA THR A 184 19.85 -5.80 14.23
C THR A 184 19.47 -4.86 13.10
N GLU A 185 18.69 -3.83 13.41
CA GLU A 185 18.37 -2.75 12.48
C GLU A 185 19.57 -1.83 12.32
N LEU A 186 19.98 -1.55 11.08
CA LEU A 186 21.05 -0.61 10.74
C LEU A 186 20.55 0.83 10.88
N SER A 187 21.48 1.80 10.71
CA SER A 187 21.15 3.23 10.76
C SER A 187 20.46 3.76 9.51
N ASP A 188 20.46 2.97 8.44
CA ASP A 188 19.95 3.37 7.13
C ASP A 188 18.46 3.67 7.17
N ARG A 189 18.11 4.85 6.65
CA ARG A 189 16.74 5.37 6.59
C ARG A 189 16.55 6.06 5.25
N VAL A 190 15.72 5.46 4.38
CA VAL A 190 15.39 6.03 3.08
C VAL A 190 13.92 6.42 3.07
N ARG A 191 13.67 7.70 3.03
CA ARG A 191 12.33 8.32 3.09
C ARG A 191 11.81 8.68 1.70
N TRP A 192 10.58 9.16 1.66
CA TRP A 192 9.88 9.64 0.46
C TRP A 192 9.77 8.58 -0.62
N VAL A 193 9.53 7.36 -0.17
CA VAL A 193 9.35 6.18 -1.01
C VAL A 193 7.87 5.88 -1.16
N LYS A 194 7.42 5.64 -2.40
CA LYS A 194 6.10 5.11 -2.71
C LYS A 194 6.22 4.05 -3.80
N PHE A 195 5.48 2.96 -3.65
CA PHE A 195 5.37 1.89 -4.64
C PHE A 195 6.73 1.35 -5.11
N SER A 196 7.67 1.18 -4.19
CA SER A 196 9.02 0.71 -4.47
C SER A 196 9.44 -0.41 -3.52
N GLY A 197 10.19 -1.37 -4.06
CA GLY A 197 11.03 -2.28 -3.31
C GLY A 197 12.47 -1.77 -3.21
N ALA A 198 13.37 -2.63 -2.71
CA ALA A 198 14.82 -2.45 -2.71
C ALA A 198 15.45 -3.49 -3.64
N ALA A 199 15.93 -3.06 -4.81
CA ALA A 199 16.65 -3.91 -5.76
C ALA A 199 18.14 -3.90 -5.41
N TRP A 200 18.60 -4.95 -4.74
CA TRP A 200 19.95 -5.03 -4.21
C TRP A 200 21.01 -5.13 -5.29
N HIS A 201 22.15 -4.47 -5.08
CA HIS A 201 23.32 -4.53 -5.92
C HIS A 201 24.57 -4.12 -5.14
N GLY A 202 25.57 -5.00 -5.04
CA GLY A 202 26.82 -4.74 -4.34
C GLY A 202 26.60 -4.36 -2.87
N ASP A 203 27.09 -3.17 -2.49
CA ASP A 203 27.00 -2.65 -1.12
C ASP A 203 25.79 -1.77 -0.84
N GLY A 204 24.72 -1.90 -1.64
CA GLY A 204 23.51 -1.09 -1.52
C GLY A 204 22.33 -1.60 -2.32
N PHE A 205 21.39 -0.73 -2.62
CA PHE A 205 20.20 -1.08 -3.39
C PHE A 205 19.65 0.12 -4.20
N TYR A 206 18.97 -0.21 -5.28
CA TYR A 206 18.17 0.75 -6.04
C TYR A 206 16.77 0.83 -5.45
N TYR A 207 16.21 2.03 -5.42
CA TYR A 207 14.82 2.27 -4.99
C TYR A 207 14.21 3.41 -5.79
N SER A 208 12.88 3.45 -5.82
CA SER A 208 12.12 4.53 -6.43
C SER A 208 11.56 5.45 -5.37
N GLY A 209 11.74 6.74 -5.55
CA GLY A 209 11.33 7.74 -4.59
C GLY A 209 10.98 9.06 -5.26
N TYR A 210 10.54 10.00 -4.44
CA TYR A 210 10.18 11.35 -4.83
C TYR A 210 11.06 12.36 -4.09
N ASP A 211 11.06 13.60 -4.55
CA ASP A 211 11.61 14.70 -3.77
C ASP A 211 10.79 14.87 -2.49
N GLU A 212 11.44 15.36 -1.44
CA GLU A 212 10.77 15.66 -0.18
C GLU A 212 9.66 16.69 -0.39
N PRO A 213 8.40 16.41 -0.02
CA PRO A 213 7.33 17.38 -0.10
C PRO A 213 7.56 18.54 0.86
N ALA A 214 6.94 19.68 0.59
CA ALA A 214 6.94 20.79 1.53
C ALA A 214 6.28 20.36 2.86
N ALA A 215 6.78 20.91 3.96
CA ALA A 215 6.28 20.54 5.28
C ALA A 215 4.78 20.85 5.42
N GLY A 216 4.00 19.84 5.78
CA GLY A 216 2.53 19.90 5.89
C GLY A 216 1.80 19.58 4.58
N GLU A 217 2.51 19.32 3.48
CA GLU A 217 1.93 18.94 2.19
C GLU A 217 2.11 17.46 1.85
N GLU A 218 2.58 16.65 2.79
CA GLU A 218 2.94 15.25 2.57
C GLU A 218 1.77 14.41 2.04
N LEU A 219 0.54 14.74 2.42
CA LEU A 219 -0.68 14.05 1.99
C LEU A 219 -1.44 14.77 0.87
N GLN A 220 -1.13 16.04 0.60
CA GLN A 220 -1.85 16.88 -0.37
C GLN A 220 -1.06 17.15 -1.64
N ALA A 221 0.29 17.13 -1.57
CA ALA A 221 1.14 17.37 -2.73
C ALA A 221 0.94 16.28 -3.80
N LYS A 222 0.97 16.70 -5.06
CA LYS A 222 0.98 15.77 -6.18
C LYS A 222 2.27 14.95 -6.17
N ASN A 223 2.15 13.66 -6.39
CA ASN A 223 3.30 12.78 -6.59
C ASN A 223 3.70 12.84 -8.07
N GLU A 224 4.66 13.68 -8.38
CA GLU A 224 5.16 13.90 -9.74
C GLU A 224 6.66 13.60 -9.81
N TYR A 225 7.13 13.15 -10.98
CA TYR A 225 8.55 12.91 -11.27
C TYR A 225 9.20 11.86 -10.35
N GLN A 226 8.59 10.68 -10.24
CA GLN A 226 9.24 9.58 -9.54
C GLN A 226 10.60 9.28 -10.17
N LYS A 227 11.62 9.06 -9.33
CA LYS A 227 13.02 8.88 -9.71
C LYS A 227 13.54 7.55 -9.19
N VAL A 228 14.60 7.03 -9.80
CA VAL A 228 15.34 5.90 -9.23
C VAL A 228 16.65 6.40 -8.69
N PHE A 229 16.95 6.01 -7.46
CA PHE A 229 18.19 6.29 -6.75
C PHE A 229 18.92 5.00 -6.42
N TYR A 230 20.21 5.13 -6.13
CA TYR A 230 21.02 4.09 -5.52
C TYR A 230 21.47 4.55 -4.14
N HIS A 231 21.06 3.80 -3.11
CA HIS A 231 21.47 3.98 -1.73
C HIS A 231 22.59 3.02 -1.39
N LYS A 232 23.69 3.52 -0.85
CA LYS A 232 24.79 2.73 -0.32
C LYS A 232 24.62 2.54 1.18
N LEU A 233 24.71 1.31 1.66
CA LEU A 233 24.60 1.03 3.10
C LEU A 233 25.59 1.82 3.92
N GLY A 234 25.10 2.42 5.01
CA GLY A 234 25.85 3.24 5.94
C GLY A 234 26.02 4.71 5.52
N ASP A 235 25.63 5.08 4.29
CA ASP A 235 25.63 6.47 3.86
C ASP A 235 24.29 7.15 4.25
N PRO A 236 24.27 8.46 4.53
CA PRO A 236 23.03 9.18 4.68
C PRO A 236 22.34 9.38 3.32
N GLN A 237 20.99 9.42 3.31
CA GLN A 237 20.18 9.48 2.09
C GLN A 237 20.52 10.67 1.17
N ASP A 238 21.02 11.80 1.69
CA ASP A 238 21.44 12.97 0.90
C ASP A 238 22.67 12.69 0.01
N LYS A 239 23.31 11.52 0.14
CA LYS A 239 24.40 11.02 -0.71
C LYS A 239 23.93 10.06 -1.78
N ASP A 240 22.66 9.72 -1.81
CA ASP A 240 22.10 8.80 -2.78
C ASP A 240 22.31 9.31 -4.21
N LYS A 241 22.66 8.38 -5.08
CA LYS A 241 22.95 8.72 -6.48
C LYS A 241 21.70 8.63 -7.31
N LEU A 242 21.35 9.71 -7.99
CA LEU A 242 20.30 9.66 -9.01
C LEU A 242 20.73 8.75 -10.16
N VAL A 243 19.90 7.77 -10.49
CA VAL A 243 20.12 6.74 -11.51
C VAL A 243 19.25 6.96 -12.74
N TRP A 244 17.99 7.36 -12.50
CA TRP A 244 17.00 7.62 -13.53
C TRP A 244 16.01 8.71 -13.12
N GLU A 245 15.66 9.58 -14.08
CA GLU A 245 14.56 10.54 -13.98
C GLU A 245 13.90 10.72 -15.36
N ASP A 246 12.59 10.95 -15.38
CA ASP A 246 11.84 11.34 -16.58
C ASP A 246 11.23 12.73 -16.35
N LYS A 247 11.78 13.75 -17.02
CA LYS A 247 11.33 15.15 -16.90
C LYS A 247 10.16 15.51 -17.82
N GLU A 248 9.85 14.64 -18.77
CA GLU A 248 8.82 14.90 -19.76
C GLU A 248 7.46 14.35 -19.34
N HIS A 249 7.46 13.31 -18.48
CA HIS A 249 6.25 12.60 -18.07
C HIS A 249 6.10 12.55 -16.55
N PRO A 250 5.58 13.62 -15.93
CA PRO A 250 5.57 13.76 -14.47
C PRO A 250 4.81 12.66 -13.72
N LEU A 251 3.82 12.05 -14.36
CA LEU A 251 2.94 11.05 -13.72
C LEU A 251 3.38 9.59 -13.92
N ARG A 252 4.51 9.35 -14.59
CA ARG A 252 5.03 8.00 -14.76
C ARG A 252 5.58 7.46 -13.46
N TYR A 253 5.23 6.20 -13.20
CA TYR A 253 5.88 5.39 -12.19
C TYR A 253 7.09 4.67 -12.80
N VAL A 254 8.12 4.48 -11.99
CA VAL A 254 9.28 3.68 -12.37
C VAL A 254 9.66 2.74 -11.23
N ASN A 255 9.85 1.47 -11.51
CA ASN A 255 10.34 0.47 -10.56
C ASN A 255 11.69 -0.08 -11.05
N ALA A 256 12.62 -0.24 -10.12
CA ALA A 256 13.92 -0.85 -10.37
C ALA A 256 13.92 -2.32 -9.93
N GLY A 257 14.59 -3.17 -10.70
CA GLY A 257 14.85 -4.57 -10.38
C GLY A 257 16.23 -4.99 -10.89
N THR A 258 16.90 -5.85 -10.16
CA THR A 258 18.21 -6.41 -10.55
C THR A 258 18.08 -7.90 -10.84
N THR A 259 18.94 -8.42 -11.73
CA THR A 259 19.09 -9.87 -11.90
C THR A 259 19.73 -10.50 -10.66
N GLU A 260 19.52 -11.81 -10.47
CA GLU A 260 20.10 -12.56 -9.36
C GLU A 260 21.65 -12.53 -9.36
N ASP A 261 22.27 -12.47 -10.54
CA ASP A 261 23.71 -12.33 -10.69
C ASP A 261 24.24 -10.89 -10.60
N GLU A 262 23.37 -9.93 -10.29
CA GLU A 262 23.65 -8.48 -10.15
C GLU A 262 24.25 -7.80 -11.39
N LYS A 263 24.20 -8.45 -12.58
CA LYS A 263 24.80 -7.87 -13.80
C LYS A 263 23.88 -6.89 -14.51
N TRP A 264 22.57 -6.97 -14.29
CA TRP A 264 21.63 -6.18 -15.03
C TRP A 264 20.67 -5.43 -14.09
N LEU A 265 20.39 -4.18 -14.46
CA LEU A 265 19.36 -3.35 -13.85
C LEU A 265 18.23 -3.17 -14.85
N PHE A 266 17.02 -3.54 -14.45
CA PHE A 266 15.80 -3.25 -15.16
C PHE A 266 15.09 -2.04 -14.58
N LEU A 267 14.49 -1.22 -15.46
CA LEU A 267 13.49 -0.23 -15.08
C LEU A 267 12.19 -0.60 -15.76
N VAL A 268 11.14 -0.68 -14.96
CA VAL A 268 9.76 -0.92 -15.43
C VAL A 268 8.97 0.35 -15.20
N LEU A 269 8.57 1.00 -16.28
CA LEU A 269 7.79 2.23 -16.27
C LEU A 269 6.33 1.92 -16.49
N SER A 270 5.42 2.68 -15.84
CA SER A 270 3.98 2.58 -16.06
C SER A 270 3.32 3.97 -16.02
N GLU A 271 2.24 4.14 -16.79
CA GLU A 271 1.43 5.38 -16.84
C GLU A 271 0.05 5.23 -16.17
N GLY A 272 -0.29 4.01 -15.76
CA GLY A 272 -1.59 3.69 -15.18
C GLY A 272 -1.57 2.35 -14.48
N THR A 273 -2.72 1.69 -14.45
CA THR A 273 -2.89 0.39 -13.78
C THR A 273 -2.53 -0.81 -14.66
N SER A 274 -2.29 -0.61 -15.94
CA SER A 274 -1.89 -1.64 -16.89
C SER A 274 -0.96 -1.05 -17.96
N GLY A 275 -0.17 -1.92 -18.56
CA GLY A 275 0.85 -1.57 -19.54
C GLY A 275 2.16 -1.11 -18.91
N SER A 276 3.28 -1.63 -19.43
CA SER A 276 4.61 -1.27 -18.95
C SER A 276 5.67 -1.21 -20.05
N GLU A 277 6.49 -0.17 -19.99
CA GLU A 277 7.69 -0.02 -20.79
C GLU A 277 8.89 -0.49 -19.99
N VAL A 278 9.80 -1.24 -20.63
CA VAL A 278 10.95 -1.86 -19.95
C VAL A 278 12.26 -1.38 -20.53
N TRP A 279 13.14 -0.93 -19.65
CA TRP A 279 14.52 -0.56 -19.97
C TRP A 279 15.50 -1.45 -19.24
N ILE A 280 16.69 -1.67 -19.82
CA ILE A 280 17.75 -2.50 -19.27
C ILE A 280 19.09 -1.77 -19.30
N ARG A 281 19.93 -1.98 -18.30
CA ARG A 281 21.30 -1.46 -18.20
C ARG A 281 22.26 -2.55 -17.74
N ASP A 282 23.40 -2.65 -18.42
CA ASP A 282 24.51 -3.52 -18.05
C ASP A 282 25.30 -2.90 -16.89
N LEU A 283 25.22 -3.48 -15.69
CA LEU A 283 25.92 -3.02 -14.48
C LEU A 283 27.40 -3.44 -14.44
N ALA A 284 27.80 -4.42 -15.23
CA ALA A 284 29.22 -4.82 -15.35
C ALA A 284 30.05 -3.76 -16.08
N ARG A 285 29.41 -2.87 -16.83
CA ARG A 285 30.08 -1.79 -17.56
C ARG A 285 29.79 -0.44 -16.91
N ALA A 286 30.84 0.21 -16.41
CA ALA A 286 30.71 1.55 -15.82
C ALA A 286 30.03 2.52 -16.80
N ASN A 287 29.02 3.26 -16.33
CA ASN A 287 28.28 4.24 -17.12
C ASN A 287 27.60 3.70 -18.39
N ALA A 288 27.27 2.40 -18.46
CA ALA A 288 26.49 1.87 -19.56
C ALA A 288 25.15 2.65 -19.66
N PRO A 289 24.70 3.01 -20.87
CA PRO A 289 23.39 3.65 -21.02
C PRO A 289 22.26 2.65 -20.76
N PHE A 290 21.08 3.16 -20.41
CA PHE A 290 19.87 2.35 -20.48
C PHE A 290 19.49 2.10 -21.95
N THR A 291 19.04 0.89 -22.24
CA THR A 291 18.55 0.47 -23.54
C THR A 291 17.09 0.10 -23.42
N LEU A 292 16.25 0.63 -24.30
CA LEU A 292 14.83 0.27 -24.35
C LEU A 292 14.67 -1.18 -24.80
N LEU A 293 14.04 -2.00 -23.99
CA LEU A 293 13.81 -3.42 -24.24
C LEU A 293 12.38 -3.67 -24.76
N VAL A 294 11.38 -3.13 -24.07
CA VAL A 294 9.97 -3.19 -24.48
C VAL A 294 9.44 -1.77 -24.55
N LYS A 295 8.91 -1.39 -25.72
CA LYS A 295 8.42 -0.04 -25.98
C LYS A 295 6.91 0.04 -25.78
N GLY A 296 6.48 1.11 -25.10
CA GLY A 296 5.08 1.51 -24.97
C GLY A 296 4.36 0.80 -23.82
N PHE A 297 3.06 1.09 -23.70
CA PHE A 297 2.22 0.72 -22.54
C PHE A 297 0.99 -0.09 -22.95
N ASP A 298 1.04 -0.77 -24.10
CA ASP A 298 -0.11 -1.55 -24.61
C ASP A 298 -0.30 -2.86 -23.84
N TYR A 299 0.77 -3.41 -23.28
CA TYR A 299 0.79 -4.69 -22.57
C TYR A 299 1.61 -4.61 -21.30
N ASP A 300 1.25 -5.43 -20.32
CA ASP A 300 2.08 -5.65 -19.14
C ASP A 300 3.32 -6.46 -19.52
N SER A 301 4.49 -5.97 -19.15
CA SER A 301 5.76 -6.61 -19.44
C SER A 301 6.67 -6.51 -18.22
N TYR A 302 6.97 -7.65 -17.61
CA TYR A 302 7.80 -7.72 -16.41
C TYR A 302 9.04 -8.56 -16.67
N PRO A 303 10.24 -7.96 -16.65
CA PRO A 303 11.48 -8.73 -16.79
C PRO A 303 11.66 -9.62 -15.57
N ILE A 304 12.07 -10.87 -15.80
CA ILE A 304 12.29 -11.87 -14.76
C ILE A 304 13.79 -12.04 -14.54
N GLU A 305 14.53 -12.37 -15.60
CA GLU A 305 15.96 -12.71 -15.50
C GLU A 305 16.65 -12.62 -16.88
N VAL A 306 17.97 -12.61 -16.88
CA VAL A 306 18.79 -12.73 -18.09
C VAL A 306 19.50 -14.08 -18.10
N VAL A 307 19.12 -14.95 -19.04
CA VAL A 307 19.69 -16.29 -19.19
C VAL A 307 20.31 -16.44 -20.58
N ASP A 308 21.58 -16.81 -20.67
CA ASP A 308 22.33 -16.99 -21.93
C ASP A 308 22.23 -15.78 -22.87
N GLY A 309 22.28 -14.55 -22.28
CA GLY A 309 22.21 -13.29 -23.03
C GLY A 309 20.81 -12.95 -23.57
N LYS A 310 19.78 -13.66 -23.12
CA LYS A 310 18.37 -13.41 -23.46
C LYS A 310 17.62 -13.00 -22.23
N VAL A 311 16.79 -11.97 -22.36
CA VAL A 311 15.91 -11.52 -21.29
C VAL A 311 14.63 -12.35 -21.29
N LEU A 312 14.31 -12.95 -20.16
CA LEU A 312 13.00 -13.56 -19.91
C LEU A 312 12.04 -12.48 -19.46
N VAL A 313 10.95 -12.33 -20.17
CA VAL A 313 9.89 -11.34 -19.87
C VAL A 313 8.57 -12.07 -19.75
N HIS A 314 7.85 -11.80 -18.66
CA HIS A 314 6.45 -12.18 -18.50
C HIS A 314 5.57 -11.10 -19.14
N THR A 315 4.65 -11.51 -20.02
CA THR A 315 3.71 -10.60 -20.71
C THR A 315 2.28 -11.12 -20.63
#